data_2811e1fab317daa1eadeb56dba74b8cc
#
_entry.id   2811e1fab317daa1eadeb56dba74b8cc
#
_cell.length_a   1.000
_cell.length_b   1.000
_cell.length_c   1.000
_cell.angle_alpha   90.00
_cell.angle_beta   90.00
_cell.angle_gamma   90.00
#
_symmetry.space_group_name_H-M   'P 1'
#
loop_
_entity.id
_entity.type
_entity.pdbx_description
1 polymer ?
#
loop_
_entity_poly.entity_id
_entity_poly.type
_entity_poly.pdbx_seq_one_letter_code
_entity_poly.pdbx_strand_id
1 'polypeptide(L)'
;MIAFYESRDERLFIGEMTKYPFPLHVHELAEIIGITSGFVRISINGTEYTLNPGDVAVIFPLTPHSYDEIGEDASGQVAIVPTDIIPEYTSTFRTLEPEYPILRAADAPEDTALALNRLQALNMEDHLPLCIAYLHVLLASTMHRLSYHPVYDYSDHGLGHRIMRYISDHLCEEITLETVSHALGISVSHLSHFFAEKMHVNFRQYINANRIAKARLLMRDSNYTLTMISDACGYSNMRTFRRAFLKEVGCLPSEHMVVLRNRVKEL
;
A
#
# COMPACT_ATOMS: atom_id res chain seq x y z
N MET A 1 -13.21 3.21 5.03
CA MET A 1 -11.90 3.05 5.74
C MET A 1 -10.96 4.07 5.13
N ILE A 2 -10.06 4.68 5.89
CA ILE A 2 -9.15 5.73 5.40
C ILE A 2 -7.84 5.05 5.01
N ALA A 3 -7.36 5.28 3.77
CA ALA A 3 -6.06 4.79 3.35
C ALA A 3 -4.94 5.51 4.11
N PHE A 4 -3.97 4.78 4.64
CA PHE A 4 -2.76 5.39 5.18
C PHE A 4 -1.69 5.48 4.08
N TYR A 5 -0.84 6.51 4.16
CA TYR A 5 0.30 6.62 3.29
C TYR A 5 1.45 5.76 3.84
N GLU A 6 1.85 4.75 3.07
CA GLU A 6 2.99 3.92 3.38
C GLU A 6 4.25 4.57 2.78
N SER A 7 5.07 5.21 3.63
CA SER A 7 6.39 5.66 3.20
C SER A 7 7.27 4.42 3.02
N ARG A 8 7.66 4.17 1.79
CA ARG A 8 8.67 3.16 1.47
C ARG A 8 9.94 3.90 1.06
N ASP A 9 11.07 3.51 1.64
CA ASP A 9 12.37 3.89 1.07
C ASP A 9 12.33 3.47 -0.40
N GLU A 10 12.57 4.39 -1.32
CA GLU A 10 12.40 4.26 -2.79
C GLU A 10 13.22 3.10 -3.38
N ARG A 11 12.97 1.88 -2.92
CA ARG A 11 13.72 0.69 -3.29
C ARG A 11 12.82 -0.30 -3.99
N LEU A 12 13.34 -0.84 -5.07
CA LEU A 12 12.77 -2.02 -5.69
C LEU A 12 12.65 -3.13 -4.65
N PHE A 13 11.44 -3.67 -4.51
CA PHE A 13 11.18 -4.87 -3.74
C PHE A 13 10.58 -5.92 -4.66
N ILE A 14 11.12 -7.14 -4.63
CA ILE A 14 10.57 -8.30 -5.28
C ILE A 14 10.65 -9.44 -4.27
N GLY A 15 9.54 -10.06 -3.96
CA GLY A 15 9.51 -11.10 -2.94
C GLY A 15 8.16 -11.79 -2.83
N GLU A 16 8.09 -12.73 -1.91
CA GLU A 16 6.85 -13.42 -1.59
C GLU A 16 5.80 -12.46 -1.04
N MET A 17 4.56 -12.68 -1.43
CA MET A 17 3.42 -11.96 -0.92
C MET A 17 3.27 -12.20 0.60
N THR A 18 2.78 -11.17 1.30
CA THR A 18 2.42 -11.31 2.73
C THR A 18 1.39 -12.42 2.94
N LYS A 19 1.52 -13.15 4.04
CA LYS A 19 0.53 -14.17 4.47
C LYS A 19 -0.57 -13.56 5.34
N TYR A 20 -0.55 -12.26 5.57
CA TYR A 20 -1.50 -11.57 6.46
C TYR A 20 -2.20 -10.44 5.73
N PRO A 21 -3.49 -10.19 6.04
CA PRO A 21 -4.19 -9.02 5.56
C PRO A 21 -3.41 -7.75 5.84
N PHE A 22 -3.41 -6.82 4.88
CA PHE A 22 -2.74 -5.54 5.00
C PHE A 22 -3.78 -4.42 4.85
N PRO A 23 -3.82 -3.44 5.77
CA PRO A 23 -4.86 -2.43 5.78
C PRO A 23 -4.81 -1.54 4.53
N LEU A 24 -5.92 -0.85 4.26
CA LEU A 24 -6.03 0.10 3.15
C LEU A 24 -4.92 1.15 3.24
N HIS A 25 -4.10 1.23 2.20
CA HIS A 25 -2.93 2.10 2.12
C HIS A 25 -2.71 2.65 0.72
N VAL A 26 -1.78 3.57 0.62
CA VAL A 26 -1.34 4.19 -0.64
C VAL A 26 0.17 4.47 -0.56
N HIS A 27 0.87 4.28 -1.66
CA HIS A 27 2.29 4.61 -1.82
C HIS A 27 2.61 5.10 -3.24
N GLU A 28 3.81 5.65 -3.44
CA GLU A 28 4.26 6.26 -4.71
C GLU A 28 4.74 5.26 -5.75
N LEU A 29 4.90 4.02 -5.37
CA LEU A 29 5.49 2.97 -6.19
C LEU A 29 4.37 2.23 -6.95
N ALA A 30 4.68 1.69 -8.11
CA ALA A 30 3.80 0.73 -8.75
C ALA A 30 3.91 -0.61 -8.01
N GLU A 31 2.79 -1.34 -7.88
CA GLU A 31 2.79 -2.67 -7.29
C GLU A 31 2.19 -3.68 -8.25
N ILE A 32 2.89 -4.79 -8.45
CA ILE A 32 2.45 -5.90 -9.29
C ILE A 32 2.35 -7.13 -8.42
N ILE A 33 1.19 -7.77 -8.43
CA ILE A 33 0.89 -8.95 -7.62
C ILE A 33 0.51 -10.10 -8.55
N GLY A 34 1.24 -11.20 -8.48
CA GLY A 34 0.91 -12.43 -9.21
C GLY A 34 0.63 -13.57 -8.25
N ILE A 35 -0.49 -14.27 -8.41
CA ILE A 35 -0.89 -15.38 -7.55
C ILE A 35 -0.47 -16.70 -8.18
N THR A 36 0.16 -17.58 -7.39
CA THR A 36 0.61 -18.90 -7.84
C THR A 36 -0.20 -20.04 -7.24
N SER A 37 -0.76 -19.88 -6.04
CA SER A 37 -1.68 -20.84 -5.42
C SER A 37 -2.68 -20.15 -4.49
N GLY A 38 -3.77 -20.83 -4.13
CA GLY A 38 -4.82 -20.31 -3.27
C GLY A 38 -5.58 -19.13 -3.85
N PHE A 39 -6.03 -18.22 -3.01
CA PHE A 39 -6.70 -17.00 -3.44
C PHE A 39 -6.34 -15.82 -2.54
N VAL A 40 -6.48 -14.60 -3.09
CA VAL A 40 -6.34 -13.35 -2.34
C VAL A 40 -7.52 -12.43 -2.68
N ARG A 41 -8.17 -11.90 -1.66
CA ARG A 41 -9.14 -10.81 -1.83
C ARG A 41 -8.45 -9.48 -1.57
N ILE A 42 -8.54 -8.58 -2.54
CA ILE A 42 -7.89 -7.28 -2.54
C ILE A 42 -8.91 -6.20 -2.89
N SER A 43 -8.81 -5.04 -2.26
CA SER A 43 -9.53 -3.85 -2.68
C SER A 43 -8.57 -2.90 -3.39
N ILE A 44 -8.93 -2.45 -4.59
CA ILE A 44 -8.17 -1.46 -5.38
C ILE A 44 -9.11 -0.32 -5.73
N ASN A 45 -8.78 0.89 -5.33
CA ASN A 45 -9.59 2.09 -5.53
C ASN A 45 -11.07 1.91 -5.11
N GLY A 46 -11.29 1.21 -3.98
CA GLY A 46 -12.61 0.93 -3.40
C GLY A 46 -13.40 -0.20 -4.06
N THR A 47 -12.86 -0.85 -5.09
CA THR A 47 -13.47 -2.02 -5.73
C THR A 47 -12.80 -3.30 -5.25
N GLU A 48 -13.60 -4.28 -4.82
CA GLU A 48 -13.10 -5.59 -4.36
C GLU A 48 -12.85 -6.53 -5.54
N TYR A 49 -11.71 -7.23 -5.49
CA TYR A 49 -11.33 -8.26 -6.44
C TYR A 49 -10.87 -9.52 -5.71
N THR A 50 -11.20 -10.67 -6.27
CA THR A 50 -10.58 -11.94 -5.87
C THR A 50 -9.57 -12.35 -6.95
N LEU A 51 -8.32 -12.51 -6.55
CA LEU A 51 -7.24 -13.00 -7.39
C LEU A 51 -7.09 -14.52 -7.17
N ASN A 52 -7.00 -15.27 -8.25
CA ASN A 52 -6.81 -16.71 -8.28
C ASN A 52 -5.46 -17.06 -8.91
N PRO A 53 -5.00 -18.32 -8.86
CA PRO A 53 -3.74 -18.73 -9.48
C PRO A 53 -3.65 -18.34 -10.96
N GLY A 54 -2.57 -17.67 -11.32
CA GLY A 54 -2.31 -17.12 -12.65
C GLY A 54 -2.85 -15.70 -12.89
N ASP A 55 -3.69 -15.16 -12.00
CA ASP A 55 -4.12 -13.75 -12.08
C ASP A 55 -2.99 -12.81 -11.67
N VAL A 56 -2.91 -11.65 -12.33
CA VAL A 56 -1.96 -10.59 -12.03
C VAL A 56 -2.71 -9.28 -11.81
N ALA A 57 -2.49 -8.64 -10.66
CA ALA A 57 -2.95 -7.28 -10.39
C ALA A 57 -1.82 -6.28 -10.67
N VAL A 58 -2.15 -5.14 -11.28
CA VAL A 58 -1.24 -4.01 -11.48
C VAL A 58 -1.84 -2.79 -10.79
N ILE A 59 -1.22 -2.36 -9.71
CA ILE A 59 -1.66 -1.21 -8.92
C ILE A 59 -0.74 -0.04 -9.25
N PHE A 60 -1.34 1.03 -9.76
CA PHE A 60 -0.61 2.23 -10.13
C PHE A 60 -0.21 3.04 -8.89
N PRO A 61 0.85 3.86 -8.99
CA PRO A 61 1.25 4.76 -7.92
C PRO A 61 0.07 5.58 -7.40
N LEU A 62 0.02 5.79 -6.09
CA LEU A 62 -1.02 6.55 -5.39
C LEU A 62 -2.45 5.98 -5.48
N THR A 63 -2.63 4.76 -5.97
CA THR A 63 -3.92 4.08 -5.96
C THR A 63 -4.15 3.45 -4.58
N PRO A 64 -5.23 3.82 -3.85
CA PRO A 64 -5.56 3.20 -2.58
C PRO A 64 -5.86 1.70 -2.74
N HIS A 65 -5.22 0.87 -1.93
CA HIS A 65 -5.43 -0.58 -1.98
C HIS A 65 -5.22 -1.26 -0.63
N SER A 66 -5.80 -2.47 -0.48
CA SER A 66 -5.67 -3.31 0.73
C SER A 66 -5.66 -4.78 0.36
N TYR A 67 -5.05 -5.61 1.22
CA TYR A 67 -5.21 -7.05 1.20
C TYR A 67 -6.20 -7.43 2.29
N ASP A 68 -7.42 -7.80 1.89
CA ASP A 68 -8.55 -7.95 2.83
C ASP A 68 -8.63 -9.38 3.39
N GLU A 69 -8.36 -10.37 2.54
CA GLU A 69 -8.34 -11.78 2.91
C GLU A 69 -7.27 -12.53 2.10
N ILE A 70 -6.54 -13.40 2.77
CA ILE A 70 -5.50 -14.24 2.19
C ILE A 70 -5.83 -15.68 2.57
N GLY A 71 -6.06 -16.53 1.57
CA GLY A 71 -6.30 -17.96 1.78
C GLY A 71 -5.13 -18.63 2.50
N GLU A 72 -5.40 -19.67 3.28
CA GLU A 72 -4.37 -20.38 4.07
C GLU A 72 -3.24 -20.96 3.18
N ASP A 73 -3.59 -21.42 1.99
CA ASP A 73 -2.69 -21.98 0.98
C ASP A 73 -2.27 -20.96 -0.10
N ALA A 74 -2.60 -19.67 0.11
CA ALA A 74 -2.26 -18.64 -0.85
C ALA A 74 -0.74 -18.40 -0.90
N SER A 75 -0.23 -18.37 -2.13
CA SER A 75 1.15 -17.98 -2.44
C SER A 75 1.16 -17.11 -3.70
N GLY A 76 2.12 -16.22 -3.76
CA GLY A 76 2.27 -15.32 -4.89
C GLY A 76 3.48 -14.44 -4.74
N GLN A 77 3.74 -13.65 -5.78
CA GLN A 77 4.84 -12.70 -5.83
C GLN A 77 4.31 -11.28 -5.82
N VAL A 78 5.02 -10.41 -5.12
CA VAL A 78 4.83 -8.98 -5.15
C VAL A 78 6.10 -8.31 -5.66
N ALA A 79 5.95 -7.47 -6.67
CA ALA A 79 6.98 -6.53 -7.09
C ALA A 79 6.51 -5.11 -6.80
N ILE A 80 7.25 -4.37 -5.97
CA ILE A 80 7.00 -2.96 -5.66
C ILE A 80 8.10 -2.17 -6.32
N VAL A 81 7.72 -1.31 -7.26
CA VAL A 81 8.61 -0.81 -8.30
C VAL A 81 8.64 0.70 -8.32
N PRO A 82 9.80 1.31 -8.05
CA PRO A 82 10.03 2.72 -8.33
C PRO A 82 9.87 3.02 -9.83
N THR A 83 9.15 4.08 -10.15
CA THR A 83 8.82 4.42 -11.54
C THR A 83 10.03 4.88 -12.36
N ASP A 84 11.13 5.25 -11.72
CA ASP A 84 12.41 5.61 -12.36
C ASP A 84 13.22 4.40 -12.84
N ILE A 85 12.97 3.21 -12.29
CA ILE A 85 13.57 1.94 -12.76
C ILE A 85 12.95 1.49 -14.09
N ILE A 86 11.74 1.95 -14.39
CA ILE A 86 10.96 1.59 -15.56
C ILE A 86 10.49 2.84 -16.33
N PRO A 87 11.42 3.66 -16.83
CA PRO A 87 11.14 5.00 -17.37
C PRO A 87 10.16 4.99 -18.54
N GLU A 88 10.08 3.91 -19.31
CA GLU A 88 9.15 3.73 -20.42
C GLU A 88 7.67 3.74 -19.99
N TYR A 89 7.37 3.36 -18.74
CA TYR A 89 6.01 3.36 -18.19
C TYR A 89 5.68 4.62 -17.37
N THR A 90 6.66 5.49 -17.11
CA THR A 90 6.46 6.69 -16.27
C THR A 90 5.31 7.56 -16.79
N SER A 91 5.20 7.76 -18.11
CA SER A 91 4.10 8.53 -18.69
C SER A 91 2.76 7.83 -18.44
N THR A 92 2.68 6.53 -18.66
CA THR A 92 1.46 5.73 -18.43
C THR A 92 1.00 5.83 -17.00
N PHE A 93 1.88 5.59 -16.03
CA PHE A 93 1.56 5.70 -14.60
C PHE A 93 1.12 7.09 -14.16
N ARG A 94 1.52 8.12 -14.89
CA ARG A 94 1.20 9.51 -14.54
C ARG A 94 -0.10 10.00 -15.18
N THR A 95 -0.44 9.53 -16.39
CA THR A 95 -1.52 10.11 -17.22
C THR A 95 -2.71 9.20 -17.41
N LEU A 96 -2.58 7.94 -17.05
CA LEU A 96 -3.60 6.93 -17.28
C LEU A 96 -3.95 6.19 -15.99
N GLU A 97 -5.17 5.66 -15.92
CA GLU A 97 -5.61 4.66 -14.95
C GLU A 97 -6.15 3.43 -15.67
N PRO A 98 -5.89 2.21 -15.18
CA PRO A 98 -6.49 1.02 -15.76
C PRO A 98 -7.99 0.98 -15.47
N GLU A 99 -8.82 0.73 -16.49
CA GLU A 99 -10.26 0.49 -16.34
C GLU A 99 -10.53 -0.75 -15.47
N TYR A 100 -9.67 -1.76 -15.64
CA TYR A 100 -9.69 -2.98 -14.85
C TYR A 100 -8.24 -3.40 -14.53
N PRO A 101 -7.82 -3.31 -13.25
CA PRO A 101 -6.42 -3.46 -12.87
C PRO A 101 -5.96 -4.93 -12.76
N ILE A 102 -6.80 -5.90 -13.15
CA ILE A 102 -6.50 -7.32 -13.05
C ILE A 102 -6.38 -7.93 -14.44
N LEU A 103 -5.24 -8.55 -14.74
CA LEU A 103 -5.08 -9.46 -15.85
C LEU A 103 -5.42 -10.87 -15.38
N ARG A 104 -6.48 -11.45 -15.95
CA ARG A 104 -6.92 -12.81 -15.62
C ARG A 104 -5.99 -13.85 -16.23
N ALA A 105 -5.82 -14.99 -15.55
CA ALA A 105 -4.98 -16.10 -16.01
C ALA A 105 -5.28 -16.55 -17.43
N ALA A 106 -6.59 -16.54 -17.82
CA ALA A 106 -7.02 -16.91 -19.15
C ALA A 106 -6.52 -15.97 -20.26
N ASP A 107 -6.24 -14.71 -19.91
CA ASP A 107 -5.83 -13.65 -20.84
C ASP A 107 -4.33 -13.33 -20.72
N ALA A 108 -3.66 -13.92 -19.70
CA ALA A 108 -2.26 -13.67 -19.42
C ALA A 108 -1.36 -14.38 -20.44
N PRO A 109 -0.41 -13.67 -21.08
CA PRO A 109 0.60 -14.30 -21.92
C PRO A 109 1.48 -15.29 -21.14
N GLU A 110 2.04 -16.29 -21.82
CA GLU A 110 2.99 -17.23 -21.20
C GLU A 110 4.19 -16.52 -20.53
N ASP A 111 4.65 -15.41 -21.11
CA ASP A 111 5.74 -14.60 -20.58
C ASP A 111 5.42 -14.02 -19.19
N THR A 112 4.14 -13.77 -18.88
CA THR A 112 3.72 -13.29 -17.55
C THR A 112 4.02 -14.34 -16.48
N ALA A 113 3.59 -15.58 -16.69
CA ALA A 113 3.85 -16.69 -15.78
C ALA A 113 5.35 -17.01 -15.69
N LEU A 114 6.06 -16.97 -16.83
CA LEU A 114 7.51 -17.16 -16.86
C LEU A 114 8.23 -16.10 -16.01
N ALA A 115 7.89 -14.82 -16.19
CA ALA A 115 8.52 -13.72 -15.46
C ALA A 115 8.27 -13.84 -13.95
N LEU A 116 7.03 -14.12 -13.52
CA LEU A 116 6.69 -14.32 -12.11
C LEU A 116 7.49 -15.47 -11.48
N ASN A 117 7.54 -16.64 -12.15
CA ASN A 117 8.28 -17.79 -11.66
C ASN A 117 9.80 -17.52 -11.56
N ARG A 118 10.34 -16.75 -12.52
CA ARG A 118 11.76 -16.36 -12.49
C ARG A 118 12.06 -15.37 -11.38
N LEU A 119 11.21 -14.36 -11.18
CA LEU A 119 11.34 -13.40 -10.09
C LEU A 119 11.27 -14.10 -8.72
N GLN A 120 10.41 -15.10 -8.59
CA GLN A 120 10.32 -15.92 -7.36
C GLN A 120 11.60 -16.72 -7.08
N ALA A 121 12.22 -17.26 -8.12
CA ALA A 121 13.40 -18.12 -7.99
C ALA A 121 14.71 -17.36 -7.79
N LEU A 122 14.72 -16.04 -8.03
CA LEU A 122 15.93 -15.21 -7.98
C LEU A 122 16.05 -14.50 -6.63
N ASN A 123 17.25 -14.52 -6.06
CA ASN A 123 17.59 -13.60 -4.99
C ASN A 123 17.96 -12.25 -5.59
N MET A 124 17.21 -11.20 -5.21
CA MET A 124 17.40 -9.84 -5.72
C MET A 124 18.77 -9.27 -5.36
N GLU A 125 19.33 -9.58 -4.19
CA GLU A 125 20.64 -9.08 -3.75
C GLU A 125 21.78 -9.59 -4.65
N ASP A 126 21.67 -10.85 -5.09
CA ASP A 126 22.71 -11.49 -5.93
C ASP A 126 22.50 -11.27 -7.43
N HIS A 127 21.24 -11.04 -7.86
CA HIS A 127 20.85 -11.07 -9.27
C HIS A 127 20.03 -9.84 -9.72
N LEU A 128 20.27 -8.69 -9.14
CA LEU A 128 19.51 -7.46 -9.44
C LEU A 128 19.30 -7.15 -10.93
N PRO A 129 20.34 -7.23 -11.82
CA PRO A 129 20.13 -6.95 -13.24
C PRO A 129 19.16 -7.95 -13.91
N LEU A 130 19.18 -9.21 -13.48
CA LEU A 130 18.29 -10.24 -14.02
C LEU A 130 16.85 -10.06 -13.49
N CYS A 131 16.69 -9.67 -12.23
CA CYS A 131 15.40 -9.31 -11.66
C CYS A 131 14.77 -8.14 -12.39
N ILE A 132 15.54 -7.09 -12.69
CA ILE A 132 15.07 -5.93 -13.49
C ILE A 132 14.65 -6.39 -14.89
N ALA A 133 15.41 -7.26 -15.54
CA ALA A 133 15.06 -7.79 -16.87
C ALA A 133 13.72 -8.55 -16.84
N TYR A 134 13.51 -9.45 -15.88
CA TYR A 134 12.23 -10.16 -15.74
C TYR A 134 11.08 -9.25 -15.30
N LEU A 135 11.35 -8.20 -14.52
CA LEU A 135 10.37 -7.15 -14.24
C LEU A 135 9.90 -6.45 -15.52
N HIS A 136 10.82 -6.12 -16.43
CA HIS A 136 10.46 -5.55 -17.74
C HIS A 136 9.63 -6.54 -18.58
N VAL A 137 9.96 -7.83 -18.58
CA VAL A 137 9.13 -8.85 -19.24
C VAL A 137 7.73 -8.89 -18.64
N LEU A 138 7.62 -8.89 -17.29
CA LEU A 138 6.35 -8.90 -16.58
C LEU A 138 5.50 -7.68 -16.94
N LEU A 139 6.07 -6.48 -16.87
CA LEU A 139 5.37 -5.25 -17.22
C LEU A 139 4.98 -5.20 -18.70
N ALA A 140 5.87 -5.56 -19.61
CA ALA A 140 5.57 -5.60 -21.03
C ALA A 140 4.47 -6.59 -21.37
N SER A 141 4.44 -7.75 -20.71
CA SER A 141 3.41 -8.77 -20.94
C SER A 141 2.07 -8.42 -20.30
N THR A 142 2.03 -7.58 -19.27
CA THR A 142 0.79 -7.20 -18.57
C THR A 142 0.22 -5.87 -19.04
N MET A 143 1.04 -4.82 -19.08
CA MET A 143 0.57 -3.45 -19.32
C MET A 143 -0.15 -3.25 -20.66
N HIS A 144 0.30 -3.90 -21.74
CA HIS A 144 -0.35 -3.76 -23.04
C HIS A 144 -1.68 -4.52 -23.16
N ARG A 145 -2.03 -5.36 -22.19
CA ARG A 145 -3.31 -6.08 -22.13
C ARG A 145 -4.38 -5.33 -21.34
N LEU A 146 -3.98 -4.32 -20.58
CA LEU A 146 -4.92 -3.51 -19.82
C LEU A 146 -5.50 -2.41 -20.70
N SER A 147 -6.79 -2.12 -20.51
CA SER A 147 -7.44 -0.93 -21.06
C SER A 147 -7.29 0.23 -20.09
N TYR A 148 -7.18 1.43 -20.62
CA TYR A 148 -6.89 2.63 -19.81
C TYR A 148 -7.85 3.76 -20.14
N HIS A 149 -8.11 4.61 -19.14
CA HIS A 149 -8.72 5.91 -19.32
C HIS A 149 -7.76 7.02 -18.84
N PRO A 150 -7.84 8.23 -19.45
CA PRO A 150 -7.01 9.34 -19.04
C PRO A 150 -7.35 9.84 -17.64
N VAL A 151 -6.33 10.18 -16.84
CA VAL A 151 -6.49 10.93 -15.59
C VAL A 151 -6.40 12.42 -15.92
N TYR A 152 -7.50 13.16 -15.71
CA TYR A 152 -7.60 14.58 -16.10
C TYR A 152 -7.07 15.58 -15.07
N ASP A 153 -6.76 15.17 -13.84
CA ASP A 153 -6.36 16.10 -12.77
C ASP A 153 -4.88 15.96 -12.38
N TYR A 154 -4.04 16.57 -13.21
CA TYR A 154 -2.57 16.50 -13.09
C TYR A 154 -1.98 17.45 -12.04
N SER A 155 -2.66 18.59 -11.75
CA SER A 155 -2.12 19.65 -10.89
C SER A 155 -2.11 19.26 -9.41
N ASP A 156 -3.02 18.41 -8.99
CA ASP A 156 -3.22 18.01 -7.61
C ASP A 156 -2.42 16.75 -7.18
N HIS A 157 -2.05 15.86 -8.13
CA HIS A 157 -1.27 14.66 -7.78
C HIS A 157 0.09 15.01 -7.15
N GLY A 158 0.79 16.01 -7.68
CA GLY A 158 2.07 16.47 -7.12
C GLY A 158 1.93 17.09 -5.73
N LEU A 159 0.85 17.85 -5.47
CA LEU A 159 0.61 18.45 -4.15
C LEU A 159 0.08 17.41 -3.16
N GLY A 160 -0.88 16.60 -3.56
CA GLY A 160 -1.42 15.52 -2.73
C GLY A 160 -0.33 14.57 -2.26
N HIS A 161 0.56 14.18 -3.18
CA HIS A 161 1.74 13.40 -2.88
C HIS A 161 2.67 14.08 -1.85
N ARG A 162 3.04 15.35 -2.05
CA ARG A 162 3.86 16.11 -1.09
C ARG A 162 3.21 16.21 0.28
N ILE A 163 1.87 16.36 0.34
CA ILE A 163 1.10 16.38 1.59
C ILE A 163 1.20 15.03 2.29
N MET A 164 0.91 13.93 1.57
CA MET A 164 0.89 12.59 2.16
C MET A 164 2.28 12.15 2.62
N ARG A 165 3.31 12.40 1.81
CA ARG A 165 4.71 12.12 2.16
C ARG A 165 5.13 12.88 3.41
N TYR A 166 4.91 14.20 3.46
CA TYR A 166 5.26 15.01 4.63
C TYR A 166 4.57 14.48 5.90
N ILE A 167 3.27 14.15 5.80
CA ILE A 167 2.53 13.59 6.93
C ILE A 167 3.11 12.24 7.37
N SER A 168 3.44 11.37 6.44
CA SER A 168 4.03 10.06 6.75
C SER A 168 5.37 10.19 7.47
N ASP A 169 6.25 11.06 6.96
CA ASP A 169 7.58 11.28 7.53
C ASP A 169 7.51 11.86 8.97
N HIS A 170 6.47 12.68 9.27
CA HIS A 170 6.27 13.33 10.57
C HIS A 170 5.12 12.75 11.38
N LEU A 171 4.60 11.56 11.01
CA LEU A 171 3.38 10.98 11.59
C LEU A 171 3.42 10.80 13.10
N CYS A 172 4.62 10.53 13.63
CA CYS A 172 4.85 10.26 15.06
C CYS A 172 5.15 11.52 15.89
N GLU A 173 5.24 12.67 15.22
CA GLU A 173 5.49 13.97 15.83
C GLU A 173 4.19 14.73 16.12
N GLU A 174 4.29 15.92 16.69
CA GLU A 174 3.16 16.83 16.81
C GLU A 174 2.87 17.45 15.43
N ILE A 175 1.83 16.95 14.77
CA ILE A 175 1.46 17.37 13.41
C ILE A 175 0.07 18.05 13.41
N THR A 176 0.00 19.25 12.83
CA THR A 176 -1.22 20.06 12.69
C THR A 176 -1.37 20.57 11.26
N LEU A 177 -2.57 21.08 10.92
CA LEU A 177 -2.77 21.73 9.61
C LEU A 177 -1.80 22.90 9.39
N GLU A 178 -1.49 23.65 10.45
CA GLU A 178 -0.58 24.79 10.42
C GLU A 178 0.85 24.37 10.14
N THR A 179 1.33 23.32 10.82
CA THR A 179 2.72 22.82 10.63
C THR A 179 2.91 22.27 9.21
N VAL A 180 1.96 21.48 8.70
CA VAL A 180 2.00 20.95 7.33
C VAL A 180 1.90 22.07 6.29
N SER A 181 0.96 23.01 6.46
CA SER A 181 0.77 24.13 5.55
C SER A 181 2.04 24.99 5.43
N HIS A 182 2.65 25.29 6.58
CA HIS A 182 3.89 26.07 6.61
C HIS A 182 5.03 25.34 5.92
N ALA A 183 5.22 24.05 6.21
CA ALA A 183 6.30 23.24 5.63
C ALA A 183 6.17 23.09 4.11
N LEU A 184 4.94 23.00 3.59
CA LEU A 184 4.68 22.81 2.16
C LEU A 184 4.48 24.11 1.38
N GLY A 185 4.44 25.27 2.05
CA GLY A 185 4.22 26.58 1.43
C GLY A 185 2.82 26.75 0.86
N ILE A 186 1.80 26.15 1.50
CA ILE A 186 0.39 26.24 1.09
C ILE A 186 -0.46 26.87 2.22
N SER A 187 -1.65 27.36 1.89
CA SER A 187 -2.53 27.89 2.93
C SER A 187 -3.22 26.77 3.73
N VAL A 188 -3.51 27.03 5.01
CA VAL A 188 -4.29 26.11 5.87
C VAL A 188 -5.65 25.79 5.25
N SER A 189 -6.29 26.78 4.61
CA SER A 189 -7.56 26.60 3.91
C SER A 189 -7.43 25.60 2.76
N HIS A 190 -6.38 25.74 1.92
CA HIS A 190 -6.14 24.81 0.80
C HIS A 190 -5.92 23.38 1.30
N LEU A 191 -5.08 23.20 2.34
CA LEU A 191 -4.85 21.89 2.93
C LEU A 191 -6.13 21.29 3.53
N SER A 192 -6.96 22.10 4.21
CA SER A 192 -8.23 21.66 4.76
C SER A 192 -9.22 21.23 3.66
N HIS A 193 -9.31 21.99 2.56
CA HIS A 193 -10.12 21.63 1.39
C HIS A 193 -9.63 20.35 0.72
N PHE A 194 -8.32 20.16 0.59
CA PHE A 194 -7.76 18.92 0.06
C PHE A 194 -8.27 17.70 0.84
N PHE A 195 -8.22 17.72 2.17
CA PHE A 195 -8.74 16.62 2.98
C PHE A 195 -10.25 16.45 2.87
N ALA A 196 -11.02 17.55 2.85
CA ALA A 196 -12.48 17.48 2.78
C ALA A 196 -12.99 17.01 1.42
N GLU A 197 -12.44 17.51 0.32
CA GLU A 197 -12.99 17.35 -1.03
C GLU A 197 -12.32 16.21 -1.81
N LYS A 198 -11.01 15.99 -1.62
CA LYS A 198 -10.29 14.93 -2.33
C LYS A 198 -10.22 13.65 -1.51
N MET A 199 -9.95 13.75 -0.21
CA MET A 199 -9.81 12.60 0.66
C MET A 199 -11.10 12.22 1.39
N HIS A 200 -12.15 13.04 1.33
CA HIS A 200 -13.44 12.88 2.01
C HIS A 200 -13.32 12.57 3.51
N VAL A 201 -12.29 13.12 4.15
CA VAL A 201 -12.00 12.98 5.58
C VAL A 201 -11.50 14.30 6.15
N ASN A 202 -11.54 14.47 7.47
CA ASN A 202 -10.81 15.58 8.06
C ASN A 202 -9.37 15.20 8.40
N PHE A 203 -8.48 16.19 8.42
CA PHE A 203 -7.06 16.02 8.69
C PHE A 203 -6.77 15.17 9.93
N ARG A 204 -7.46 15.45 11.05
CA ARG A 204 -7.25 14.70 12.30
C ARG A 204 -7.68 13.23 12.21
N GLN A 205 -8.74 12.94 11.47
CA GLN A 205 -9.17 11.57 11.20
C GLN A 205 -8.11 10.85 10.37
N TYR A 206 -7.57 11.51 9.34
CA TYR A 206 -6.50 10.97 8.52
C TYR A 206 -5.26 10.62 9.36
N ILE A 207 -4.77 11.56 10.19
CA ILE A 207 -3.61 11.31 11.07
C ILE A 207 -3.87 10.13 12.02
N ASN A 208 -5.05 10.07 12.67
CA ASN A 208 -5.36 8.97 13.57
C ASN A 208 -5.44 7.62 12.84
N ALA A 209 -6.07 7.56 11.67
CA ALA A 209 -6.13 6.33 10.88
C ALA A 209 -4.74 5.80 10.53
N ASN A 210 -3.84 6.69 10.08
CA ASN A 210 -2.45 6.35 9.77
C ASN A 210 -1.67 5.86 11.00
N ARG A 211 -1.80 6.53 12.14
CA ARG A 211 -1.19 6.10 13.40
C ARG A 211 -1.69 4.74 13.87
N ILE A 212 -2.98 4.46 13.73
CA ILE A 212 -3.57 3.16 14.08
C ILE A 212 -3.14 2.07 13.08
N ALA A 213 -3.05 2.36 11.80
CA ALA A 213 -2.49 1.44 10.80
C ALA A 213 -1.05 1.02 11.18
N LYS A 214 -0.18 2.00 11.50
CA LYS A 214 1.17 1.75 12.01
C LYS A 214 1.16 0.91 13.31
N ALA A 215 0.27 1.22 14.24
CA ALA A 215 0.14 0.45 15.48
C ALA A 215 -0.20 -1.03 15.22
N ARG A 216 -1.11 -1.31 14.29
CA ARG A 216 -1.48 -2.67 13.90
C ARG A 216 -0.30 -3.45 13.31
N LEU A 217 0.56 -2.80 12.54
CA LEU A 217 1.79 -3.40 12.02
C LEU A 217 2.76 -3.74 13.15
N LEU A 218 3.02 -2.81 14.07
CA LEU A 218 3.90 -3.03 15.22
C LEU A 218 3.38 -4.11 16.18
N MET A 219 2.05 -4.32 16.27
CA MET A 219 1.45 -5.38 17.11
C MET A 219 1.78 -6.80 16.64
N ARG A 220 2.23 -6.98 15.40
CA ARG A 220 2.68 -8.28 14.87
C ARG A 220 4.01 -8.72 15.49
N ASP A 221 4.84 -7.77 15.90
CA ASP A 221 6.10 -8.07 16.58
C ASP A 221 5.87 -8.33 18.08
N SER A 222 6.29 -9.48 18.57
CA SER A 222 6.15 -9.90 19.96
C SER A 222 6.96 -9.06 20.95
N ASN A 223 7.97 -8.33 20.49
CA ASN A 223 8.84 -7.52 21.33
C ASN A 223 8.20 -6.19 21.77
N TYR A 224 7.15 -5.75 21.11
CA TYR A 224 6.48 -4.49 21.43
C TYR A 224 5.39 -4.66 22.49
N THR A 225 5.42 -3.83 23.53
CA THR A 225 4.30 -3.64 24.47
C THR A 225 3.33 -2.60 23.91
N LEU A 226 2.08 -2.58 24.41
CA LEU A 226 1.09 -1.58 24.00
C LEU A 226 1.53 -0.14 24.29
N THR A 227 2.31 0.07 25.36
CA THR A 227 2.87 1.39 25.69
C THR A 227 3.90 1.79 24.65
N MET A 228 4.86 0.91 24.32
CA MET A 228 5.85 1.17 23.28
C MET A 228 5.21 1.46 21.93
N ILE A 229 4.15 0.71 21.57
CA ILE A 229 3.40 0.93 20.32
C ILE A 229 2.72 2.29 20.33
N SER A 230 2.04 2.65 21.43
CA SER A 230 1.38 3.96 21.58
C SER A 230 2.36 5.10 21.37
N ASP A 231 3.51 5.03 22.02
CA ASP A 231 4.57 6.05 21.95
C ASP A 231 5.19 6.11 20.53
N ALA A 232 5.52 4.94 19.95
CA ALA A 232 6.07 4.83 18.60
C ALA A 232 5.11 5.31 17.49
N CYS A 233 3.80 5.39 17.78
CA CYS A 233 2.79 5.94 16.89
C CYS A 233 2.44 7.41 17.18
N GLY A 234 3.19 8.10 18.05
CA GLY A 234 3.03 9.52 18.33
C GLY A 234 1.82 9.89 19.19
N TYR A 235 1.37 8.98 20.07
CA TYR A 235 0.35 9.28 21.06
C TYR A 235 0.99 9.68 22.38
N SER A 236 0.64 10.87 22.88
CA SER A 236 1.15 11.40 24.15
C SER A 236 0.61 10.67 25.39
N ASN A 237 -0.46 9.89 25.22
CA ASN A 237 -1.03 9.10 26.32
C ASN A 237 -1.85 7.90 25.82
N MET A 238 -1.86 6.85 26.63
CA MET A 238 -2.53 5.59 26.36
C MET A 238 -4.06 5.72 26.20
N ARG A 239 -4.69 6.69 26.90
CA ARG A 239 -6.14 6.90 26.81
C ARG A 239 -6.56 7.37 25.42
N THR A 240 -5.81 8.30 24.84
CA THR A 240 -6.05 8.80 23.49
C THR A 240 -5.82 7.70 22.45
N PHE A 241 -4.73 6.92 22.60
CA PHE A 241 -4.46 5.77 21.77
C PHE A 241 -5.60 4.75 21.79
N ARG A 242 -6.03 4.29 22.97
CA ARG A 242 -7.13 3.32 23.11
C ARG A 242 -8.43 3.80 22.45
N ARG A 243 -8.77 5.08 22.64
CA ARG A 243 -9.97 5.66 22.04
C ARG A 243 -9.88 5.72 20.50
N ALA A 244 -8.73 6.11 19.96
CA ALA A 244 -8.50 6.14 18.52
C ALA A 244 -8.54 4.71 17.95
N PHE A 245 -7.87 3.76 18.60
CA PHE A 245 -7.82 2.37 18.17
C PHE A 245 -9.22 1.73 18.15
N LEU A 246 -9.98 1.89 19.24
CA LEU A 246 -11.37 1.36 19.31
C LEU A 246 -12.25 1.95 18.20
N LYS A 247 -12.10 3.25 17.90
CA LYS A 247 -12.86 3.90 16.84
C LYS A 247 -12.51 3.36 15.45
N GLU A 248 -11.23 3.10 15.15
CA GLU A 248 -10.75 2.69 13.82
C GLU A 248 -10.88 1.16 13.61
N VAL A 249 -10.70 0.35 14.67
CA VAL A 249 -10.61 -1.12 14.58
C VAL A 249 -11.86 -1.81 15.12
N GLY A 250 -12.64 -1.14 15.95
CA GLY A 250 -13.86 -1.70 16.54
C GLY A 250 -13.64 -2.56 17.80
N CYS A 251 -12.38 -2.77 18.24
CA CYS A 251 -12.04 -3.50 19.46
C CYS A 251 -10.91 -2.81 20.24
N LEU A 252 -10.64 -3.25 21.47
CA LEU A 252 -9.53 -2.70 22.24
C LEU A 252 -8.17 -3.16 21.69
N PRO A 253 -7.10 -2.33 21.82
CA PRO A 253 -5.75 -2.72 21.39
C PRO A 253 -5.26 -4.03 22.02
N SER A 254 -5.60 -4.29 23.29
CA SER A 254 -5.24 -5.51 24.02
C SER A 254 -5.91 -6.75 23.42
N GLU A 255 -7.17 -6.65 23.05
CA GLU A 255 -7.94 -7.73 22.43
C GLU A 255 -7.38 -8.06 21.06
N HIS A 256 -7.13 -7.04 20.24
CA HIS A 256 -6.54 -7.18 18.91
C HIS A 256 -5.16 -7.85 18.96
N MET A 257 -4.32 -7.44 19.92
CA MET A 257 -2.98 -7.99 20.09
C MET A 257 -3.00 -9.47 20.50
N VAL A 258 -3.94 -9.89 21.36
CA VAL A 258 -4.12 -11.30 21.73
C VAL A 258 -4.50 -12.15 20.53
N VAL A 259 -5.43 -11.69 19.71
CA VAL A 259 -5.86 -12.40 18.49
C VAL A 259 -4.70 -12.58 17.52
N LEU A 260 -3.90 -11.52 17.28
CA LEU A 260 -2.74 -11.59 16.39
C LEU A 260 -1.69 -12.58 16.90
N ARG A 261 -1.35 -12.54 18.21
CA ARG A 261 -0.33 -13.41 18.81
C ARG A 261 -0.74 -14.87 18.90
N ASN A 262 -2.00 -15.16 19.04
CA ASN A 262 -2.50 -16.55 19.00
C ASN A 262 -2.38 -17.13 17.59
N ARG A 263 -2.71 -16.38 16.54
CA ARG A 263 -2.54 -16.81 15.14
C ARG A 263 -1.07 -17.09 14.77
N VAL A 264 -0.11 -16.35 15.34
CA VAL A 264 1.34 -16.55 15.10
C VAL A 264 1.88 -17.80 15.82
N LYS A 265 1.20 -18.31 16.87
CA LYS A 265 1.61 -19.51 17.60
C LYS A 265 1.06 -20.81 17.01
N GLU A 266 0.06 -20.70 16.13
CA GLU A 266 -0.59 -21.84 15.46
C GLU A 266 0.05 -22.16 14.10
N LEU A 267 1.07 -21.38 13.69
CA LEU A 267 1.93 -21.56 12.50
C LEU A 267 3.34 -21.99 12.94
#